data_46a8874db088df2a7a93d6d529e87742
#
_entry.id   46a8874db088df2a7a93d6d529e87742
#
_cell.length_a   1.000
_cell.length_b   1.000
_cell.length_c   1.000
_cell.angle_alpha   90.00
_cell.angle_beta   90.00
_cell.angle_gamma   90.00
#
_symmetry.space_group_name_H-M   'P 1'
#
loop_
_entity.id
_entity.type
_entity.pdbx_description
1 polymer ?
#
loop_
_entity_poly.entity_id
_entity_poly.type
_entity_poly.pdbx_seq_one_letter_code
_entity_poly.pdbx_strand_id
1 'polypeptide(L)'
;MKKDLDVADYIQPLYMNGLNGRMLHIPASKNQKREILVIYGHHALLERWWGLVQNFTDFGAVTMPDIPGFGGMDSFYKIGQKATLDNYADYLAAFIKMRYRRKRVSIVGISFGFLVATRMLQRNPELADKVDFLISAAGFMRADDFTFSRPRYLTYRYAPNLFANPVGAFVFRHLALNAPTLRLVYARTNNAKHKFEVIASNPELFSRMMDMEVQLWQKNDVRTYMKTTMELLGVDNCKVPVDVPVWHIYTKNDHFFDHHIVEQHMRVVFSEFHGIPIKMKTHTVSVLADKQEAADLVPLALRKALRKADRAATA
;
A
#
# COMPACT_ATOMS: atom_id res chain seq x y z
N MET A 1 24.07 19.44 12.72
CA MET A 1 23.74 18.40 11.72
C MET A 1 22.58 17.58 12.25
N LYS A 2 21.40 17.61 11.64
CA LYS A 2 20.35 16.62 11.93
C LYS A 2 20.91 15.28 11.42
N LYS A 3 21.05 14.30 12.32
CA LYS A 3 21.38 12.92 11.95
C LYS A 3 20.36 12.47 10.90
N ASP A 4 20.82 12.04 9.74
CA ASP A 4 19.90 11.45 8.77
C ASP A 4 19.25 10.24 9.44
N LEU A 5 17.91 10.25 9.48
CA LEU A 5 17.12 9.20 10.09
C LEU A 5 17.24 7.95 9.21
N ASP A 6 17.81 6.88 9.73
CA ASP A 6 17.83 5.59 9.05
C ASP A 6 16.54 4.82 9.33
N VAL A 7 15.91 4.26 8.29
CA VAL A 7 14.70 3.44 8.41
C VAL A 7 14.92 2.26 9.35
N ALA A 8 16.11 1.68 9.37
CA ALA A 8 16.45 0.53 10.21
C ALA A 8 16.29 0.81 11.70
N ASP A 9 16.52 2.06 12.15
CA ASP A 9 16.39 2.47 13.56
C ASP A 9 14.94 2.38 14.07
N TYR A 10 13.95 2.33 13.16
CA TYR A 10 12.51 2.37 13.46
C TYR A 10 11.80 1.06 13.15
N ILE A 11 12.49 0.07 12.60
CA ILE A 11 11.93 -1.25 12.31
C ILE A 11 11.98 -2.12 13.57
N GLN A 12 10.82 -2.68 13.92
CA GLN A 12 10.64 -3.54 15.08
C GLN A 12 10.06 -4.89 14.65
N PRO A 13 10.35 -5.99 15.36
CA PRO A 13 9.69 -7.27 15.12
C PRO A 13 8.19 -7.17 15.41
N LEU A 14 7.40 -7.86 14.61
CA LEU A 14 5.96 -8.01 14.80
C LEU A 14 5.61 -9.49 14.82
N TYR A 15 4.95 -9.93 15.90
CA TYR A 15 4.36 -11.25 15.99
C TYR A 15 2.86 -11.12 16.20
N MET A 16 2.06 -11.67 15.29
CA MET A 16 0.61 -11.60 15.39
C MET A 16 -0.06 -12.82 14.72
N ASN A 17 -1.00 -13.43 15.42
CA ASN A 17 -1.80 -14.56 14.91
C ASN A 17 -0.96 -15.73 14.34
N GLY A 18 0.20 -16.04 14.97
CA GLY A 18 1.09 -17.11 14.50
C GLY A 18 2.01 -16.72 13.33
N LEU A 19 1.99 -15.46 12.92
CA LEU A 19 2.83 -14.93 11.85
C LEU A 19 3.93 -14.02 12.41
N ASN A 20 5.17 -14.23 11.96
CA ASN A 20 6.30 -13.35 12.24
C ASN A 20 6.48 -12.36 11.09
N GLY A 21 6.78 -11.12 11.43
CA GLY A 21 7.02 -10.06 10.48
C GLY A 21 7.73 -8.89 11.14
N ARG A 22 7.60 -7.74 10.51
CA ARG A 22 8.20 -6.49 10.98
C ARG A 22 7.16 -5.37 10.93
N MET A 23 7.37 -4.34 11.70
CA MET A 23 6.66 -3.07 11.56
C MET A 23 7.63 -1.91 11.72
N LEU A 24 7.39 -0.85 10.99
CA LEU A 24 8.02 0.43 11.21
C LEU A 24 7.17 1.22 12.21
N HIS A 25 7.81 1.82 13.21
CA HIS A 25 7.13 2.69 14.16
C HIS A 25 7.98 3.90 14.53
N ILE A 26 7.47 5.09 14.19
CA ILE A 26 8.04 6.38 14.58
C ILE A 26 7.13 7.01 15.63
N PRO A 27 7.63 7.28 16.85
CA PRO A 27 6.83 7.91 17.89
C PRO A 27 6.46 9.35 17.52
N ALA A 28 5.34 9.83 18.07
CA ALA A 28 4.92 11.22 17.93
C ALA A 28 5.91 12.16 18.61
N SER A 29 6.05 13.38 18.09
CA SER A 29 6.70 14.47 18.83
C SER A 29 5.86 14.87 20.06
N LYS A 30 6.48 15.57 21.05
CA LYS A 30 5.85 15.88 22.36
C LYS A 30 4.47 16.54 22.28
N ASN A 31 4.17 17.25 21.21
CA ASN A 31 2.92 18.02 21.05
C ASN A 31 1.89 17.34 20.13
N GLN A 32 2.14 16.12 19.67
CA GLN A 32 1.26 15.41 18.74
C GLN A 32 0.65 14.19 19.42
N LYS A 33 -0.65 14.01 19.27
CA LYS A 33 -1.40 12.91 19.89
C LYS A 33 -1.98 11.92 18.86
N ARG A 34 -1.95 12.29 17.56
CA ARG A 34 -2.53 11.47 16.50
C ARG A 34 -1.74 10.18 16.31
N GLU A 35 -2.45 9.10 16.05
CA GLU A 35 -1.91 7.85 15.56
C GLU A 35 -2.20 7.73 14.05
N ILE A 36 -1.21 7.38 13.28
CA ILE A 36 -1.32 7.18 11.82
C ILE A 36 -0.87 5.76 11.49
N LEU A 37 -1.75 5.02 10.87
CA LEU A 37 -1.47 3.65 10.40
C LEU A 37 -1.36 3.67 8.88
N VAL A 38 -0.20 3.31 8.36
CA VAL A 38 0.03 3.20 6.91
C VAL A 38 -0.04 1.74 6.50
N ILE A 39 -0.85 1.43 5.50
CA ILE A 39 -0.94 0.12 4.86
C ILE A 39 -0.49 0.28 3.43
N TYR A 40 0.65 -0.31 3.09
CA TYR A 40 1.24 -0.18 1.76
C TYR A 40 0.50 -1.03 0.72
N GLY A 41 0.86 -0.78 -0.55
CA GLY A 41 0.24 -1.42 -1.70
C GLY A 41 0.75 -2.84 -1.97
N HIS A 42 0.22 -3.42 -3.04
CA HIS A 42 0.63 -4.72 -3.54
C HIS A 42 2.13 -4.74 -3.91
N HIS A 43 2.82 -5.81 -3.59
CA HIS A 43 4.23 -6.02 -3.93
C HIS A 43 5.14 -4.90 -3.39
N ALA A 44 5.17 -4.74 -2.08
CA ALA A 44 5.97 -3.71 -1.42
C ALA A 44 6.69 -4.25 -0.18
N LEU A 45 7.44 -3.37 0.46
CA LEU A 45 8.11 -3.58 1.75
C LEU A 45 8.24 -2.22 2.45
N LEU A 46 8.54 -2.23 3.76
CA LEU A 46 8.56 -1.03 4.60
C LEU A 46 9.53 0.05 4.07
N GLU A 47 10.71 -0.35 3.68
CA GLU A 47 11.81 0.53 3.27
C GLU A 47 11.43 1.39 2.04
N ARG A 48 10.62 0.85 1.13
CA ARG A 48 10.11 1.56 -0.05
C ARG A 48 9.31 2.82 0.30
N TRP A 49 8.64 2.82 1.44
CA TRP A 49 7.72 3.88 1.83
C TRP A 49 8.30 4.84 2.86
N TRP A 50 9.60 4.75 3.12
CA TRP A 50 10.28 5.57 4.13
C TRP A 50 10.06 7.08 3.93
N GLY A 51 10.23 7.59 2.70
CA GLY A 51 10.01 9.00 2.38
C GLY A 51 8.56 9.46 2.66
N LEU A 52 7.56 8.61 2.38
CA LEU A 52 6.16 8.90 2.68
C LEU A 52 5.91 8.93 4.20
N VAL A 53 6.41 7.93 4.91
CA VAL A 53 6.28 7.86 6.37
C VAL A 53 6.84 9.11 7.05
N GLN A 54 8.03 9.57 6.62
CA GLN A 54 8.63 10.80 7.13
C GLN A 54 7.75 12.05 6.92
N ASN A 55 6.93 12.11 5.87
CA ASN A 55 5.99 13.20 5.66
C ASN A 55 4.82 13.19 6.64
N PHE A 56 4.41 12.03 7.13
CA PHE A 56 3.33 11.91 8.11
C PHE A 56 3.77 12.15 9.55
N THR A 57 5.08 12.07 9.87
CA THR A 57 5.59 12.36 11.22
C THR A 57 5.36 13.80 11.67
N ASP A 58 5.08 14.71 10.73
CA ASP A 58 4.69 16.08 11.03
C ASP A 58 3.28 16.17 11.69
N PHE A 59 2.51 15.08 11.71
CA PHE A 59 1.11 15.05 12.18
C PHE A 59 0.88 14.08 13.34
N GLY A 60 1.77 13.13 13.61
CA GLY A 60 1.57 12.17 14.69
C GLY A 60 2.58 11.03 14.71
N ALA A 61 2.34 10.06 15.58
CA ALA A 61 3.04 8.79 15.54
C ALA A 61 2.65 8.03 14.27
N VAL A 62 3.63 7.43 13.60
CA VAL A 62 3.38 6.65 12.37
C VAL A 62 3.75 5.19 12.61
N THR A 63 2.81 4.30 12.32
CA THR A 63 3.04 2.87 12.34
C THR A 63 2.74 2.29 10.96
N MET A 64 3.61 1.42 10.47
CA MET A 64 3.41 0.71 9.20
C MET A 64 3.86 -0.74 9.38
N PRO A 65 2.93 -1.72 9.52
CA PRO A 65 3.29 -3.13 9.56
C PRO A 65 3.59 -3.66 8.16
N ASP A 66 4.50 -4.63 8.04
CA ASP A 66 4.48 -5.53 6.89
C ASP A 66 3.14 -6.28 6.89
N ILE A 67 2.62 -6.58 5.71
CA ILE A 67 1.39 -7.36 5.56
C ILE A 67 1.71 -8.81 5.18
N PRO A 68 0.90 -9.81 5.60
CA PRO A 68 1.22 -11.22 5.42
C PRO A 68 1.61 -11.59 3.98
N GLY A 69 2.80 -12.18 3.83
CA GLY A 69 3.38 -12.59 2.56
C GLY A 69 4.14 -11.50 1.80
N PHE A 70 4.23 -10.27 2.33
CA PHE A 70 5.01 -9.17 1.77
C PHE A 70 6.03 -8.64 2.78
N GLY A 71 7.07 -7.97 2.27
CA GLY A 71 8.10 -7.34 3.09
C GLY A 71 8.96 -8.30 3.93
N GLY A 72 8.86 -9.60 3.72
CA GLY A 72 9.49 -10.63 4.53
C GLY A 72 8.64 -11.13 5.69
N MET A 73 7.39 -10.68 5.82
CA MET A 73 6.45 -11.25 6.76
C MET A 73 5.98 -12.64 6.32
N ASP A 74 5.79 -13.55 7.27
CA ASP A 74 5.19 -14.86 7.02
C ASP A 74 3.89 -14.73 6.23
N SER A 75 3.67 -15.61 5.25
CA SER A 75 2.43 -15.63 4.48
C SER A 75 1.30 -16.32 5.26
N PHE A 76 0.05 -16.02 4.93
CA PHE A 76 -1.12 -16.72 5.47
C PHE A 76 -1.06 -18.24 5.28
N TYR A 77 -0.33 -18.72 4.27
CA TYR A 77 -0.17 -20.16 4.03
C TYR A 77 0.57 -20.88 5.18
N LYS A 78 1.39 -20.18 5.96
CA LYS A 78 2.05 -20.74 7.14
C LYS A 78 1.05 -21.18 8.21
N ILE A 79 -0.08 -20.52 8.30
CA ILE A 79 -1.17 -20.83 9.24
C ILE A 79 -2.37 -21.50 8.57
N GLY A 80 -2.18 -22.07 7.38
CA GLY A 80 -3.23 -22.80 6.66
C GLY A 80 -4.31 -21.92 6.01
N GLN A 81 -4.12 -20.60 5.96
CA GLN A 81 -5.07 -19.66 5.35
C GLN A 81 -4.63 -19.24 3.94
N LYS A 82 -5.58 -18.73 3.15
CA LYS A 82 -5.32 -18.18 1.81
C LYS A 82 -5.13 -16.67 1.87
N ALA A 83 -4.35 -16.11 0.94
CA ALA A 83 -4.15 -14.67 0.80
C ALA A 83 -5.36 -14.02 0.09
N THR A 84 -6.53 -14.02 0.74
CA THR A 84 -7.76 -13.37 0.27
C THR A 84 -7.89 -11.96 0.86
N LEU A 85 -8.63 -11.08 0.17
CA LEU A 85 -8.89 -9.73 0.66
C LEU A 85 -9.55 -9.75 2.06
N ASP A 86 -10.45 -10.70 2.30
CA ASP A 86 -11.13 -10.84 3.60
C ASP A 86 -10.15 -11.23 4.72
N ASN A 87 -9.20 -12.14 4.48
CA ASN A 87 -8.19 -12.49 5.47
C ASN A 87 -7.24 -11.32 5.77
N TYR A 88 -6.91 -10.50 4.78
CA TYR A 88 -6.17 -9.24 5.01
C TYR A 88 -6.99 -8.24 5.82
N ALA A 89 -8.28 -8.12 5.55
CA ALA A 89 -9.19 -7.27 6.33
C ALA A 89 -9.28 -7.71 7.79
N ASP A 90 -9.43 -9.00 8.04
CA ASP A 90 -9.49 -9.58 9.39
C ASP A 90 -8.14 -9.43 10.13
N TYR A 91 -7.01 -9.59 9.42
CA TYR A 91 -5.68 -9.31 9.95
C TYR A 91 -5.53 -7.84 10.37
N LEU A 92 -5.95 -6.90 9.52
CA LEU A 92 -5.89 -5.48 9.82
C LEU A 92 -6.79 -5.10 11.01
N ALA A 93 -7.99 -5.67 11.08
CA ALA A 93 -8.91 -5.49 12.21
C ALA A 93 -8.27 -5.95 13.53
N ALA A 94 -7.64 -7.13 13.52
CA ALA A 94 -6.92 -7.65 14.69
C ALA A 94 -5.75 -6.74 15.09
N PHE A 95 -4.98 -6.22 14.11
CA PHE A 95 -3.90 -5.27 14.36
C PHE A 95 -4.40 -4.00 15.02
N ILE A 96 -5.49 -3.40 14.51
CA ILE A 96 -6.07 -2.18 15.07
C ILE A 96 -6.60 -2.44 16.48
N LYS A 97 -7.32 -3.55 16.71
CA LYS A 97 -7.83 -3.93 18.03
C LYS A 97 -6.70 -4.14 19.04
N MET A 98 -5.58 -4.69 18.63
CA MET A 98 -4.40 -4.92 19.47
C MET A 98 -3.66 -3.62 19.80
N ARG A 99 -3.33 -2.82 18.77
CA ARG A 99 -2.43 -1.67 18.93
C ARG A 99 -3.12 -0.39 19.37
N TYR A 100 -4.36 -0.17 18.92
CA TYR A 100 -5.10 1.09 19.16
C TYR A 100 -6.30 0.89 20.08
N ARG A 101 -6.15 0.08 21.15
CA ARG A 101 -7.26 -0.29 22.07
C ARG A 101 -8.04 0.92 22.60
N ARG A 102 -7.35 1.98 23.00
CA ARG A 102 -7.91 3.19 23.62
C ARG A 102 -7.65 4.45 22.82
N LYS A 103 -7.23 4.33 21.57
CA LYS A 103 -6.85 5.44 20.70
C LYS A 103 -7.64 5.38 19.41
N ARG A 104 -7.89 6.54 18.83
CA ARG A 104 -8.35 6.66 17.45
C ARG A 104 -7.14 6.66 16.52
N VAL A 105 -7.35 6.34 15.26
CA VAL A 105 -6.29 6.21 14.27
C VAL A 105 -6.73 6.78 12.93
N SER A 106 -5.83 7.50 12.26
CA SER A 106 -6.00 7.84 10.84
C SER A 106 -5.33 6.76 10.00
N ILE A 107 -6.04 6.20 9.02
CA ILE A 107 -5.51 5.12 8.18
C ILE A 107 -5.11 5.69 6.83
N VAL A 108 -3.89 5.40 6.39
CA VAL A 108 -3.39 5.68 5.04
C VAL A 108 -3.29 4.36 4.29
N GLY A 109 -4.18 4.14 3.36
CA GLY A 109 -4.15 2.97 2.48
C GLY A 109 -3.59 3.33 1.11
N ILE A 110 -2.53 2.64 0.68
CA ILE A 110 -1.92 2.84 -0.62
C ILE A 110 -2.38 1.71 -1.55
N SER A 111 -3.08 2.04 -2.63
CA SER A 111 -3.52 1.06 -3.63
C SER A 111 -4.21 -0.16 -2.98
N PHE A 112 -3.61 -1.34 -2.98
CA PHE A 112 -4.11 -2.54 -2.29
C PHE A 112 -4.38 -2.31 -0.80
N GLY A 113 -3.53 -1.54 -0.11
CA GLY A 113 -3.73 -1.20 1.31
C GLY A 113 -5.04 -0.43 1.56
N PHE A 114 -5.49 0.37 0.60
CA PHE A 114 -6.78 1.04 0.67
C PHE A 114 -7.95 0.05 0.53
N LEU A 115 -7.85 -0.92 -0.38
CA LEU A 115 -8.87 -1.98 -0.49
C LEU A 115 -9.01 -2.79 0.80
N VAL A 116 -7.86 -3.15 1.41
CA VAL A 116 -7.83 -3.87 2.69
C VAL A 116 -8.48 -3.05 3.80
N ALA A 117 -8.15 -1.76 3.90
CA ALA A 117 -8.71 -0.87 4.91
C ALA A 117 -10.23 -0.68 4.73
N THR A 118 -10.69 -0.48 3.49
CA THR A 118 -12.13 -0.39 3.18
C THR A 118 -12.86 -1.69 3.51
N ARG A 119 -12.33 -2.83 3.06
CA ARG A 119 -12.92 -4.15 3.36
C ARG A 119 -12.94 -4.43 4.86
N MET A 120 -11.93 -4.02 5.59
CA MET A 120 -11.87 -4.15 7.05
C MET A 120 -13.01 -3.37 7.73
N LEU A 121 -13.24 -2.11 7.33
CA LEU A 121 -14.35 -1.31 7.87
C LEU A 121 -15.72 -1.87 7.50
N GLN A 122 -15.88 -2.42 6.30
CA GLN A 122 -17.12 -3.09 5.87
C GLN A 122 -17.45 -4.34 6.68
N ARG A 123 -16.41 -5.11 7.05
CA ARG A 123 -16.56 -6.37 7.82
C ARG A 123 -16.60 -6.15 9.34
N ASN A 124 -16.08 -5.03 9.81
CA ASN A 124 -16.02 -4.66 11.23
C ASN A 124 -16.50 -3.21 11.41
N PRO A 125 -17.79 -2.92 11.22
CA PRO A 125 -18.33 -1.56 11.26
C PRO A 125 -18.09 -0.87 12.60
N GLU A 126 -17.96 -1.62 13.69
CA GLU A 126 -17.61 -1.10 15.01
C GLU A 126 -16.23 -0.44 15.07
N LEU A 127 -15.37 -0.71 14.09
CA LEU A 127 -14.06 -0.04 14.01
C LEU A 127 -14.14 1.34 13.34
N ALA A 128 -15.26 1.70 12.71
CA ALA A 128 -15.44 3.04 12.16
C ALA A 128 -15.27 4.13 13.22
N ASP A 129 -15.79 3.92 14.45
CA ASP A 129 -15.64 4.84 15.57
C ASP A 129 -14.19 5.05 16.00
N LYS A 130 -13.28 4.15 15.62
CA LYS A 130 -11.84 4.26 15.91
C LYS A 130 -11.07 4.94 14.79
N VAL A 131 -11.69 5.19 13.64
CA VAL A 131 -11.00 5.76 12.47
C VAL A 131 -11.44 7.21 12.28
N ASP A 132 -10.48 8.15 12.40
CA ASP A 132 -10.75 9.57 12.18
C ASP A 132 -10.84 9.93 10.71
N PHE A 133 -9.93 9.35 9.90
CA PHE A 133 -9.82 9.56 8.48
C PHE A 133 -9.39 8.29 7.80
N LEU A 134 -9.91 8.06 6.62
CA LEU A 134 -9.34 7.11 5.66
C LEU A 134 -8.72 7.90 4.52
N ILE A 135 -7.41 7.78 4.36
CA ILE A 135 -6.64 8.42 3.29
C ILE A 135 -6.34 7.37 2.25
N SER A 136 -6.80 7.61 1.03
CA SER A 136 -6.57 6.77 -0.14
C SER A 136 -5.47 7.38 -0.99
N ALA A 137 -4.31 6.74 -1.09
CA ALA A 137 -3.27 7.11 -2.03
C ALA A 137 -3.30 6.13 -3.22
N ALA A 138 -3.71 6.64 -4.38
CA ALA A 138 -3.88 5.83 -5.60
C ALA A 138 -4.74 4.55 -5.37
N GLY A 139 -5.76 4.65 -4.51
CA GLY A 139 -6.69 3.56 -4.23
C GLY A 139 -7.74 3.40 -5.30
N PHE A 140 -8.46 2.29 -5.24
CA PHE A 140 -9.56 1.94 -6.13
C PHE A 140 -10.57 1.07 -5.37
N MET A 141 -11.71 0.72 -6.00
CA MET A 141 -12.82 0.04 -5.33
C MET A 141 -13.23 -1.26 -6.00
N ARG A 142 -13.14 -1.32 -7.34
CA ARG A 142 -13.63 -2.44 -8.16
C ARG A 142 -12.67 -2.81 -9.27
N ALA A 143 -12.85 -4.02 -9.79
CA ALA A 143 -12.12 -4.49 -10.97
C ALA A 143 -12.35 -3.62 -12.21
N ASP A 144 -13.51 -2.96 -12.32
CA ASP A 144 -13.86 -2.08 -13.44
C ASP A 144 -13.13 -0.74 -13.42
N ASP A 145 -12.46 -0.40 -12.31
CA ASP A 145 -11.63 0.79 -12.20
C ASP A 145 -10.36 0.70 -13.07
N PHE A 146 -9.94 -0.53 -13.42
CA PHE A 146 -8.75 -0.74 -14.23
C PHE A 146 -8.95 -0.37 -15.69
N THR A 147 -8.01 0.37 -16.25
CA THR A 147 -7.97 0.78 -17.68
C THR A 147 -7.40 -0.30 -18.61
N PHE A 148 -7.30 -1.54 -18.13
CA PHE A 148 -6.68 -2.62 -18.90
C PHE A 148 -7.53 -3.03 -20.10
N SER A 149 -6.87 -3.26 -21.25
CA SER A 149 -7.52 -3.96 -22.35
C SER A 149 -8.01 -5.34 -21.93
N ARG A 150 -9.10 -5.82 -22.53
CA ARG A 150 -9.70 -7.12 -22.19
C ARG A 150 -8.70 -8.29 -22.19
N PRO A 151 -7.81 -8.45 -23.20
CA PRO A 151 -6.79 -9.51 -23.16
C PRO A 151 -5.84 -9.39 -21.99
N ARG A 152 -5.38 -8.16 -21.67
CA ARG A 152 -4.48 -7.89 -20.54
C ARG A 152 -5.16 -8.21 -19.21
N TYR A 153 -6.42 -7.79 -19.05
CA TYR A 153 -7.22 -8.11 -17.86
C TYR A 153 -7.35 -9.62 -17.66
N LEU A 154 -7.75 -10.37 -18.70
CA LEU A 154 -7.90 -11.82 -18.63
C LEU A 154 -6.57 -12.52 -18.30
N THR A 155 -5.47 -12.07 -18.90
CA THR A 155 -4.14 -12.61 -18.59
C THR A 155 -3.79 -12.43 -17.12
N TYR A 156 -3.92 -11.23 -16.58
CA TYR A 156 -3.61 -10.96 -15.16
C TYR A 156 -4.60 -11.58 -14.20
N ARG A 157 -5.84 -11.82 -14.62
CA ARG A 157 -6.88 -12.44 -13.79
C ARG A 157 -6.68 -13.95 -13.67
N TYR A 158 -6.19 -14.62 -14.71
CA TYR A 158 -6.19 -16.09 -14.76
C TYR A 158 -4.78 -16.71 -14.81
N ALA A 159 -3.81 -16.13 -15.50
CA ALA A 159 -2.46 -16.69 -15.61
C ALA A 159 -1.75 -16.89 -14.25
N PRO A 160 -1.95 -16.01 -13.22
CA PRO A 160 -1.35 -16.23 -11.92
C PRO A 160 -1.76 -17.54 -11.24
N ASN A 161 -2.90 -18.14 -11.62
CA ASN A 161 -3.31 -19.45 -11.08
C ASN A 161 -2.27 -20.56 -11.27
N LEU A 162 -1.51 -20.51 -12.35
CA LEU A 162 -0.44 -21.46 -12.62
C LEU A 162 0.64 -21.45 -11.52
N PHE A 163 0.82 -20.30 -10.88
CA PHE A 163 1.89 -20.06 -9.90
C PHE A 163 1.36 -19.82 -8.46
N ALA A 164 0.04 -19.81 -8.28
CA ALA A 164 -0.59 -19.62 -6.97
C ALA A 164 -0.61 -20.91 -6.11
N ASN A 165 0.19 -21.93 -6.47
CA ASN A 165 0.36 -23.18 -5.75
C ASN A 165 1.84 -23.38 -5.36
N PRO A 166 2.19 -24.30 -4.44
CA PRO A 166 3.56 -24.47 -3.96
C PRO A 166 4.57 -24.80 -5.07
N VAL A 167 4.23 -25.71 -5.96
CA VAL A 167 5.13 -26.17 -7.05
C VAL A 167 5.33 -25.07 -8.08
N GLY A 168 4.24 -24.48 -8.57
CA GLY A 168 4.30 -23.37 -9.52
C GLY A 168 5.06 -22.17 -8.98
N ALA A 169 4.83 -21.80 -7.71
CA ALA A 169 5.55 -20.72 -7.06
C ALA A 169 7.05 -21.02 -6.91
N PHE A 170 7.41 -22.25 -6.56
CA PHE A 170 8.82 -22.67 -6.48
C PHE A 170 9.50 -22.57 -7.85
N VAL A 171 8.89 -23.14 -8.88
CA VAL A 171 9.44 -23.10 -10.24
C VAL A 171 9.59 -21.64 -10.71
N PHE A 172 8.54 -20.83 -10.55
CA PHE A 172 8.56 -19.43 -10.98
C PHE A 172 9.64 -18.62 -10.24
N ARG A 173 9.79 -18.84 -8.92
CA ARG A 173 10.82 -18.17 -8.11
C ARG A 173 12.22 -18.46 -8.63
N HIS A 174 12.54 -19.70 -8.93
CA HIS A 174 13.90 -20.11 -9.30
C HIS A 174 14.23 -19.85 -10.77
N LEU A 175 13.27 -19.97 -11.67
CA LEU A 175 13.50 -19.76 -13.10
C LEU A 175 13.31 -18.29 -13.54
N ALA A 176 12.30 -17.60 -13.02
CA ALA A 176 11.92 -16.26 -13.50
C ALA A 176 12.37 -15.12 -12.58
N LEU A 177 12.42 -15.35 -11.25
CA LEU A 177 12.65 -14.29 -10.27
C LEU A 177 14.09 -14.25 -9.73
N ASN A 178 15.05 -14.81 -10.46
CA ASN A 178 16.46 -14.60 -10.16
C ASN A 178 16.95 -13.23 -10.68
N ALA A 179 18.00 -12.69 -10.07
CA ALA A 179 18.48 -11.34 -10.38
C ALA A 179 18.87 -11.14 -11.86
N PRO A 180 19.58 -12.05 -12.55
CA PRO A 180 19.87 -11.92 -13.98
C PRO A 180 18.62 -11.84 -14.85
N THR A 181 17.64 -12.73 -14.63
CA THR A 181 16.41 -12.77 -15.41
C THR A 181 15.58 -11.50 -15.18
N LEU A 182 15.43 -11.06 -13.94
CA LEU A 182 14.72 -9.82 -13.60
C LEU A 182 15.37 -8.62 -14.31
N ARG A 183 16.69 -8.45 -14.20
CA ARG A 183 17.41 -7.37 -14.86
C ARG A 183 17.22 -7.39 -16.38
N LEU A 184 17.25 -8.58 -17.00
CA LEU A 184 17.03 -8.75 -18.43
C LEU A 184 15.59 -8.38 -18.85
N VAL A 185 14.58 -8.84 -18.09
CA VAL A 185 13.16 -8.53 -18.35
C VAL A 185 12.92 -7.04 -18.20
N TYR A 186 13.39 -6.41 -17.12
CA TYR A 186 13.25 -4.97 -16.92
C TYR A 186 13.96 -4.14 -17.98
N ALA A 187 15.11 -4.59 -18.49
CA ALA A 187 15.80 -3.91 -19.60
C ALA A 187 15.04 -3.98 -20.94
N ARG A 188 14.17 -4.99 -21.12
CA ARG A 188 13.43 -5.22 -22.39
C ARG A 188 11.97 -4.76 -22.37
N THR A 189 11.37 -4.56 -21.21
CA THR A 189 9.95 -4.21 -21.14
C THR A 189 9.73 -2.69 -21.22
N ASN A 190 8.72 -2.26 -22.01
CA ASN A 190 8.36 -0.85 -22.13
C ASN A 190 7.91 -0.22 -20.81
N ASN A 191 7.37 -1.00 -19.87
CA ASN A 191 7.05 -0.51 -18.52
C ASN A 191 8.32 -0.12 -17.74
N ALA A 192 9.43 -0.81 -17.97
CA ALA A 192 10.74 -0.39 -17.48
C ALA A 192 11.17 0.92 -18.14
N LYS A 193 11.05 1.04 -19.47
CA LYS A 193 11.46 2.27 -20.17
C LYS A 193 10.76 3.52 -19.64
N HIS A 194 9.45 3.48 -19.38
CA HIS A 194 8.72 4.65 -18.87
C HIS A 194 9.08 5.02 -17.43
N LYS A 195 9.34 4.04 -16.56
CA LYS A 195 9.92 4.26 -15.22
C LYS A 195 11.37 4.76 -15.30
N PHE A 196 12.10 4.35 -16.31
CA PHE A 196 13.55 4.53 -16.41
C PHE A 196 13.99 5.59 -17.42
N GLU A 197 13.12 6.11 -18.30
CA GLU A 197 13.47 7.22 -19.18
C GLU A 197 13.89 8.48 -18.39
N VAL A 198 13.29 8.71 -17.23
CA VAL A 198 13.70 9.78 -16.30
C VAL A 198 15.04 9.47 -15.61
N ILE A 199 15.46 8.21 -15.57
CA ILE A 199 16.60 7.71 -14.80
C ILE A 199 17.70 7.17 -15.71
N ALA A 200 17.44 6.96 -17.00
CA ALA A 200 18.41 6.46 -17.98
C ALA A 200 19.67 7.34 -18.12
N SER A 201 19.60 8.60 -17.65
CA SER A 201 20.74 9.50 -17.54
C SER A 201 21.62 9.27 -16.30
N ASN A 202 21.16 8.42 -15.33
CA ASN A 202 21.90 8.14 -14.09
C ASN A 202 22.03 6.62 -13.84
N PRO A 203 23.12 5.97 -14.29
CA PRO A 203 23.31 4.52 -14.16
C PRO A 203 23.34 4.02 -12.72
N GLU A 204 23.84 4.81 -11.77
CA GLU A 204 23.91 4.43 -10.36
C GLU A 204 22.50 4.38 -9.74
N LEU A 205 21.67 5.38 -9.99
CA LEU A 205 20.27 5.38 -9.54
C LEU A 205 19.48 4.22 -10.15
N PHE A 206 19.74 3.92 -11.43
CA PHE A 206 19.15 2.74 -12.09
C PHE A 206 19.55 1.43 -11.39
N SER A 207 20.84 1.26 -11.07
CA SER A 207 21.32 0.06 -10.37
C SER A 207 20.64 -0.09 -9.01
N ARG A 208 20.56 0.96 -8.22
CA ARG A 208 19.89 0.97 -6.91
C ARG A 208 18.39 0.61 -7.01
N MET A 209 17.70 1.12 -8.02
CA MET A 209 16.30 0.76 -8.27
C MET A 209 16.14 -0.71 -8.64
N MET A 210 17.03 -1.23 -9.48
CA MET A 210 17.03 -2.65 -9.84
C MET A 210 17.31 -3.54 -8.64
N ASP A 211 18.23 -3.14 -7.77
CA ASP A 211 18.52 -3.88 -6.54
C ASP A 211 17.30 -3.91 -5.60
N MET A 212 16.57 -2.82 -5.49
CA MET A 212 15.30 -2.78 -4.73
C MET A 212 14.23 -3.69 -5.35
N GLU A 213 14.07 -3.68 -6.67
CA GLU A 213 13.10 -4.56 -7.35
C GLU A 213 13.46 -6.05 -7.17
N VAL A 214 14.75 -6.39 -7.24
CA VAL A 214 15.22 -7.74 -6.94
C VAL A 214 14.92 -8.13 -5.49
N GLN A 215 15.17 -7.23 -4.53
CA GLN A 215 14.84 -7.46 -3.12
C GLN A 215 13.34 -7.66 -2.90
N LEU A 216 12.48 -6.88 -3.57
CA LEU A 216 11.02 -7.05 -3.52
C LEU A 216 10.61 -8.48 -3.91
N TRP A 217 11.13 -8.98 -5.03
CA TRP A 217 10.85 -10.33 -5.49
C TRP A 217 11.44 -11.42 -4.59
N GLN A 218 12.59 -11.18 -3.97
CA GLN A 218 13.22 -12.13 -3.05
C GLN A 218 12.47 -12.23 -1.71
N LYS A 219 11.99 -11.11 -1.18
CA LYS A 219 11.32 -11.05 0.13
C LYS A 219 9.84 -11.41 0.08
N ASN A 220 9.16 -11.11 -1.03
CA ASN A 220 7.73 -11.34 -1.13
C ASN A 220 7.42 -12.80 -1.49
N ASP A 221 6.38 -13.36 -0.88
CA ASP A 221 5.90 -14.70 -1.16
C ASP A 221 5.20 -14.75 -2.52
N VAL A 222 5.67 -15.63 -3.42
CA VAL A 222 5.16 -15.72 -4.79
C VAL A 222 3.71 -16.17 -4.84
N ARG A 223 3.32 -17.14 -4.00
CA ARG A 223 1.92 -17.62 -3.95
C ARG A 223 0.98 -16.51 -3.52
N THR A 224 1.40 -15.76 -2.51
CA THR A 224 0.68 -14.58 -2.03
C THR A 224 0.54 -13.54 -3.14
N TYR A 225 1.65 -13.19 -3.81
CA TYR A 225 1.63 -12.23 -4.91
C TYR A 225 0.66 -12.64 -6.02
N MET A 226 0.72 -13.91 -6.45
CA MET A 226 -0.16 -14.43 -7.50
C MET A 226 -1.63 -14.45 -7.06
N LYS A 227 -1.90 -14.91 -5.82
CA LYS A 227 -3.25 -14.95 -5.30
C LYS A 227 -3.85 -13.54 -5.13
N THR A 228 -3.10 -12.61 -4.57
CA THR A 228 -3.57 -11.23 -4.40
C THR A 228 -3.75 -10.50 -5.72
N THR A 229 -2.93 -10.77 -6.75
CA THR A 229 -3.17 -10.26 -8.11
C THR A 229 -4.55 -10.66 -8.63
N MET A 230 -4.95 -11.91 -8.43
CA MET A 230 -6.29 -12.37 -8.80
C MET A 230 -7.40 -11.73 -7.96
N GLU A 231 -7.15 -11.53 -6.66
CA GLU A 231 -8.10 -10.83 -5.76
C GLU A 231 -8.34 -9.39 -6.23
N LEU A 232 -7.27 -8.64 -6.54
CA LEU A 232 -7.35 -7.27 -7.06
C LEU A 232 -8.24 -7.16 -8.30
N LEU A 233 -8.09 -8.10 -9.23
CA LEU A 233 -8.84 -8.14 -10.50
C LEU A 233 -10.20 -8.80 -10.39
N GLY A 234 -10.64 -9.16 -9.21
CA GLY A 234 -11.99 -9.66 -8.93
C GLY A 234 -12.69 -8.90 -7.82
N VAL A 235 -12.08 -7.80 -7.33
CA VAL A 235 -12.60 -7.06 -6.19
C VAL A 235 -13.89 -6.31 -6.52
N ASP A 236 -14.79 -6.29 -5.54
CA ASP A 236 -15.93 -5.39 -5.49
C ASP A 236 -16.14 -4.95 -4.02
N ASN A 237 -15.74 -3.74 -3.72
CA ASN A 237 -15.91 -3.09 -2.43
C ASN A 237 -17.08 -2.06 -2.44
N CYS A 238 -17.95 -2.07 -3.48
CA CYS A 238 -19.04 -1.10 -3.57
C CYS A 238 -20.36 -1.57 -2.92
N LYS A 239 -20.36 -2.76 -2.30
CA LYS A 239 -21.61 -3.38 -1.81
C LYS A 239 -22.06 -2.89 -0.44
N VAL A 240 -21.15 -2.41 0.38
CA VAL A 240 -21.42 -2.01 1.76
C VAL A 240 -20.88 -0.60 2.00
N PRO A 241 -21.71 0.33 2.48
CA PRO A 241 -21.24 1.68 2.80
C PRO A 241 -20.29 1.68 4.01
N VAL A 242 -19.47 2.72 4.09
CA VAL A 242 -18.52 2.96 5.18
C VAL A 242 -18.71 4.38 5.69
N ASP A 243 -19.04 4.53 6.96
CA ASP A 243 -19.27 5.83 7.59
C ASP A 243 -17.97 6.40 8.20
N VAL A 244 -17.00 6.66 7.32
CA VAL A 244 -15.71 7.30 7.64
C VAL A 244 -15.39 8.27 6.52
N PRO A 245 -14.98 9.52 6.82
CA PRO A 245 -14.53 10.46 5.79
C PRO A 245 -13.34 9.90 5.00
N VAL A 246 -13.40 9.99 3.66
CA VAL A 246 -12.31 9.55 2.79
C VAL A 246 -11.66 10.71 2.05
N TRP A 247 -10.33 10.75 2.08
CA TRP A 247 -9.48 11.67 1.34
C TRP A 247 -8.74 10.90 0.26
N HIS A 248 -9.16 11.03 -1.01
CA HIS A 248 -8.59 10.30 -2.13
C HIS A 248 -7.59 11.15 -2.90
N ILE A 249 -6.33 10.71 -2.88
CA ILE A 249 -5.21 11.34 -3.58
C ILE A 249 -4.96 10.56 -4.86
N TYR A 250 -5.05 11.21 -6.00
CA TYR A 250 -4.91 10.56 -7.30
C TYR A 250 -4.16 11.42 -8.31
N THR A 251 -3.56 10.78 -9.30
CA THR A 251 -2.99 11.45 -10.47
C THR A 251 -3.92 11.32 -11.66
N LYS A 252 -4.12 12.42 -12.41
CA LYS A 252 -4.98 12.43 -13.60
C LYS A 252 -4.47 11.52 -14.73
N ASN A 253 -3.19 11.21 -14.74
CA ASN A 253 -2.54 10.39 -15.76
C ASN A 253 -2.20 9.00 -15.23
N ASP A 254 -3.05 8.42 -14.39
CA ASP A 254 -2.87 7.07 -13.89
C ASP A 254 -3.00 6.04 -15.02
N HIS A 255 -1.99 5.16 -15.16
CA HIS A 255 -1.98 4.13 -16.21
C HIS A 255 -2.78 2.87 -15.82
N PHE A 256 -3.20 2.76 -14.57
CA PHE A 256 -3.90 1.60 -14.04
C PHE A 256 -5.38 1.86 -13.88
N PHE A 257 -5.77 3.08 -13.46
CA PHE A 257 -7.14 3.39 -13.07
C PHE A 257 -7.71 4.60 -13.80
N ASP A 258 -9.01 4.50 -14.12
CA ASP A 258 -9.81 5.66 -14.49
C ASP A 258 -10.33 6.33 -13.22
N HIS A 259 -9.75 7.46 -12.85
CA HIS A 259 -10.08 8.16 -11.61
C HIS A 259 -11.52 8.70 -11.58
N HIS A 260 -12.18 8.93 -12.74
CA HIS A 260 -13.59 9.30 -12.77
C HIS A 260 -14.48 8.14 -12.34
N ILE A 261 -14.17 6.92 -12.81
CA ILE A 261 -14.87 5.70 -12.41
C ILE A 261 -14.59 5.41 -10.93
N VAL A 262 -13.32 5.51 -10.51
CA VAL A 262 -12.92 5.35 -9.09
C VAL A 262 -13.69 6.31 -8.19
N GLU A 263 -13.79 7.59 -8.56
CA GLU A 263 -14.55 8.57 -7.77
C GLU A 263 -16.03 8.21 -7.68
N GLN A 264 -16.66 7.79 -8.78
CA GLN A 264 -18.06 7.35 -8.76
C GLN A 264 -18.25 6.18 -7.79
N HIS A 265 -17.37 5.18 -7.83
CA HIS A 265 -17.42 4.05 -6.92
C HIS A 265 -17.15 4.44 -5.45
N MET A 266 -16.21 5.34 -5.19
CA MET A 266 -15.95 5.83 -3.84
C MET A 266 -17.14 6.59 -3.26
N ARG A 267 -17.83 7.41 -4.06
CA ARG A 267 -19.02 8.16 -3.63
C ARG A 267 -20.22 7.28 -3.31
N VAL A 268 -20.28 6.07 -3.85
CA VAL A 268 -21.31 5.07 -3.47
C VAL A 268 -21.03 4.51 -2.08
N VAL A 269 -19.76 4.40 -1.70
CA VAL A 269 -19.36 3.73 -0.45
C VAL A 269 -19.19 4.72 0.69
N PHE A 270 -18.62 5.89 0.44
CA PHE A 270 -18.30 6.88 1.47
C PHE A 270 -19.24 8.08 1.40
N SER A 271 -19.94 8.36 2.52
CA SER A 271 -20.84 9.53 2.62
C SER A 271 -20.11 10.87 2.51
N GLU A 272 -18.86 10.92 2.99
CA GLU A 272 -17.99 12.10 2.92
C GLU A 272 -16.74 11.78 2.10
N PHE A 273 -16.67 12.32 0.85
CA PHE A 273 -15.60 12.08 -0.10
C PHE A 273 -14.90 13.40 -0.50
N HIS A 274 -13.58 13.42 -0.38
CA HIS A 274 -12.70 14.50 -0.79
C HIS A 274 -11.66 14.03 -1.79
N GLY A 275 -11.82 14.37 -3.07
CA GLY A 275 -10.84 14.07 -4.13
C GLY A 275 -9.75 15.15 -4.21
N ILE A 276 -8.49 14.74 -4.21
CA ILE A 276 -7.33 15.63 -4.34
C ILE A 276 -6.46 15.18 -5.51
N PRO A 277 -6.52 15.89 -6.65
CA PRO A 277 -5.61 15.62 -7.76
C PRO A 277 -4.20 16.11 -7.45
N ILE A 278 -3.21 15.29 -7.82
CA ILE A 278 -1.79 15.64 -7.71
C ILE A 278 -1.09 15.57 -9.06
N LYS A 279 0.08 16.23 -9.16
CA LYS A 279 0.86 16.33 -10.41
C LYS A 279 1.94 15.25 -10.50
N MET A 280 1.62 14.02 -10.18
CA MET A 280 2.55 12.91 -10.40
C MET A 280 2.45 12.38 -11.83
N LYS A 281 3.58 11.92 -12.39
CA LYS A 281 3.65 11.32 -13.73
C LYS A 281 3.31 9.82 -13.71
N THR A 282 3.35 9.19 -12.56
CA THR A 282 3.20 7.75 -12.35
C THR A 282 2.14 7.46 -11.30
N HIS A 283 1.61 6.25 -11.30
CA HIS A 283 0.62 5.76 -10.32
C HIS A 283 1.07 5.91 -8.85
N THR A 284 2.36 5.72 -8.58
CA THR A 284 2.97 5.85 -7.24
C THR A 284 4.34 6.50 -7.36
N VAL A 285 4.89 6.95 -6.23
CA VAL A 285 6.27 7.41 -6.15
C VAL A 285 7.28 6.33 -6.54
N SER A 286 8.48 6.74 -6.89
CA SER A 286 9.61 5.85 -7.15
C SER A 286 9.84 4.86 -6.00
N VAL A 287 10.45 3.72 -6.29
CA VAL A 287 10.81 2.72 -5.25
C VAL A 287 11.90 3.22 -4.29
N LEU A 288 12.57 4.31 -4.66
CA LEU A 288 13.60 4.98 -3.85
C LEU A 288 13.20 6.42 -3.47
N ALA A 289 11.90 6.74 -3.52
CA ALA A 289 11.42 8.08 -3.23
C ALA A 289 11.89 8.55 -1.85
N ASP A 290 12.57 9.68 -1.83
CA ASP A 290 12.89 10.38 -0.60
C ASP A 290 11.68 11.15 -0.03
N LYS A 291 11.90 11.86 1.08
CA LYS A 291 10.86 12.66 1.73
C LYS A 291 10.29 13.73 0.78
N GLN A 292 11.11 14.33 -0.07
CA GLN A 292 10.70 15.42 -0.97
C GLN A 292 9.85 14.88 -2.12
N GLU A 293 10.28 13.81 -2.78
CA GLU A 293 9.51 13.16 -3.86
C GLU A 293 8.17 12.61 -3.34
N ALA A 294 8.17 12.01 -2.15
CA ALA A 294 6.96 11.48 -1.53
C ALA A 294 6.01 12.56 -0.98
N ALA A 295 6.44 13.82 -0.88
CA ALA A 295 5.61 14.92 -0.36
C ALA A 295 4.36 15.20 -1.21
N ASP A 296 4.39 14.86 -2.50
CA ASP A 296 3.23 15.00 -3.39
C ASP A 296 2.05 14.11 -2.96
N LEU A 297 2.32 12.98 -2.30
CA LEU A 297 1.29 12.12 -1.71
C LEU A 297 0.68 12.67 -0.41
N VAL A 298 1.21 13.78 0.12
CA VAL A 298 0.66 14.49 1.28
C VAL A 298 0.42 15.96 0.90
N PRO A 299 -0.52 16.23 -0.02
CA PRO A 299 -0.75 17.56 -0.58
C PRO A 299 -1.27 18.55 0.47
N LEU A 300 -1.14 19.85 0.18
CA LEU A 300 -1.48 20.93 1.12
C LEU A 300 -2.91 20.84 1.66
N ALA A 301 -3.87 20.43 0.83
CA ALA A 301 -5.27 20.26 1.26
C ALA A 301 -5.38 19.18 2.35
N LEU A 302 -4.73 18.03 2.17
CA LEU A 302 -4.69 16.97 3.19
C LEU A 302 -3.96 17.43 4.45
N ARG A 303 -2.82 18.14 4.32
CA ARG A 303 -2.07 18.69 5.47
C ARG A 303 -2.94 19.65 6.29
N LYS A 304 -3.76 20.49 5.64
CA LYS A 304 -4.71 21.37 6.31
C LYS A 304 -5.81 20.60 7.05
N ALA A 305 -6.37 19.55 6.42
CA ALA A 305 -7.38 18.70 7.04
C ALA A 305 -6.85 17.99 8.30
N LEU A 306 -5.67 17.38 8.21
CA LEU A 306 -5.02 16.72 9.34
C LEU A 306 -4.79 17.70 10.51
N ARG A 307 -4.31 18.93 10.26
CA ARG A 307 -4.11 19.97 11.31
C ARG A 307 -5.42 20.48 11.90
N LYS A 308 -6.49 20.60 11.10
CA LYS A 308 -7.80 21.06 11.59
C LYS A 308 -8.40 20.04 12.56
N ALA A 309 -8.32 18.77 12.25
CA ALA A 309 -8.83 17.70 13.09
C ALA A 309 -8.06 17.57 14.42
N ASP A 310 -6.75 17.88 14.46
CA ASP A 310 -5.99 17.92 15.71
C ASP A 310 -6.52 19.00 16.67
N ARG A 311 -6.89 20.17 16.14
CA ARG A 311 -7.47 21.27 16.94
C ARG A 311 -8.84 20.93 17.50
N ALA A 312 -9.68 20.23 16.72
CA ALA A 312 -11.01 19.81 17.18
C ALA A 312 -10.96 18.72 18.26
N ALA A 313 -9.92 17.87 18.24
CA ALA A 313 -9.73 16.83 19.26
C ALA A 313 -9.12 17.35 20.58
N THR A 314 -8.64 18.60 20.61
CA THR A 314 -8.02 19.24 21.77
C THR A 314 -8.90 20.33 22.40
N ALA A 315 -9.99 20.70 21.75
CA ALA A 315 -11.02 21.61 22.25
C ALA A 315 -12.17 20.83 22.88
#